data_a2da585cfbfa8411d19b124abfa7eed9
#
_entry.id   a2da585cfbfa8411d19b124abfa7eed9
#
_cell.length_a   1.000
_cell.length_b   1.000
_cell.length_c   1.000
_cell.angle_alpha   90.00
_cell.angle_beta   90.00
_cell.angle_gamma   90.00
#
_symmetry.space_group_name_H-M   'P 1'
#
loop_
_entity.id
_entity.type
_entity.pdbx_description
1 polymer ?
#
loop_
_entity_poly.entity_id
_entity_poly.type
_entity_poly.pdbx_seq_one_letter_code
_entity_poly.pdbx_strand_id
1 'polypeptide(L)'
;MNQKIKLYQSVVTGIGASLPKKIVTNKDLTKIVDTTEEWIVERTGIEERRIASDNETTSSLGTEAAKIALQDAQLKNTDIDLIILATATPDNTFPASATVIQSSLGIE
;
A
#
# COMPACT_ATOMS: atom_id res chain seq x y z
N MET A 1 -29.02 30.73 -20.30
CA MET A 1 -28.93 29.25 -20.14
C MET A 1 -28.44 28.95 -18.75
N ASN A 2 -29.29 28.40 -17.90
CA ASN A 2 -28.82 27.92 -16.59
C ASN A 2 -28.19 26.55 -16.79
N GLN A 3 -26.85 26.50 -16.91
CA GLN A 3 -26.13 25.23 -16.75
C GLN A 3 -26.26 24.82 -15.29
N LYS A 4 -27.04 23.74 -15.02
CA LYS A 4 -27.00 23.08 -13.70
C LYS A 4 -25.59 22.50 -13.51
N ILE A 5 -24.83 23.08 -12.61
CA ILE A 5 -23.54 22.50 -12.20
C ILE A 5 -23.87 21.16 -11.52
N LYS A 6 -23.44 20.06 -12.14
CA LYS A 6 -23.56 18.73 -11.55
C LYS A 6 -22.41 18.58 -10.55
N LEU A 7 -22.73 18.62 -9.28
CA LEU A 7 -21.74 18.35 -8.22
C LEU A 7 -21.57 16.82 -8.10
N TYR A 8 -20.34 16.37 -8.20
CA TYR A 8 -19.96 14.99 -7.93
C TYR A 8 -19.39 14.93 -6.51
N GLN A 9 -19.73 13.89 -5.80
CA GLN A 9 -19.21 13.59 -4.46
C GLN A 9 -18.50 12.25 -4.53
N SER A 10 -17.39 12.14 -3.83
CA SER A 10 -16.64 10.88 -3.68
C SER A 10 -16.75 10.41 -2.23
N VAL A 11 -16.91 9.11 -2.05
CA VAL A 11 -17.03 8.47 -0.75
C VAL A 11 -16.01 7.33 -0.68
N VAL A 12 -15.29 7.23 0.43
CA VAL A 12 -14.46 6.06 0.73
C VAL A 12 -15.37 4.95 1.24
N THR A 13 -15.41 3.83 0.54
CA THR A 13 -16.30 2.70 0.86
C THR A 13 -15.59 1.55 1.53
N GLY A 14 -14.26 1.46 1.43
CA GLY A 14 -13.48 0.42 2.08
C GLY A 14 -12.00 0.78 2.17
N ILE A 15 -11.33 0.19 3.14
CA ILE A 15 -9.90 0.38 3.42
C ILE A 15 -9.23 -0.98 3.57
N GLY A 16 -7.99 -1.09 3.09
CA GLY A 16 -7.16 -2.27 3.27
C GLY A 16 -5.69 -1.92 3.39
N ALA A 17 -4.96 -2.70 4.17
CA ALA A 17 -3.53 -2.55 4.35
C ALA A 17 -2.84 -3.92 4.30
N SER A 18 -1.61 -3.94 3.77
CA SER A 18 -0.73 -5.10 3.82
C SER A 18 0.67 -4.64 4.17
N LEU A 19 1.28 -5.30 5.13
CA LEU A 19 2.61 -4.98 5.63
C LEU A 19 3.52 -6.20 5.47
N PRO A 20 4.82 -5.99 5.19
CA PRO A 20 5.81 -7.05 5.23
C PRO A 20 5.82 -7.79 6.58
N LYS A 21 6.14 -9.07 6.54
CA LYS A 21 6.11 -9.93 7.75
C LYS A 21 7.28 -9.69 8.68
N LYS A 22 8.47 -9.38 8.11
CA LYS A 22 9.70 -9.19 8.89
C LYS A 22 9.65 -7.88 9.67
N ILE A 23 9.73 -7.97 10.98
CA ILE A 23 9.86 -6.83 11.90
C ILE A 23 11.34 -6.59 12.19
N VAL A 24 11.74 -5.32 12.17
CA VAL A 24 13.06 -4.86 12.60
C VAL A 24 12.84 -3.78 13.67
N THR A 25 13.25 -4.08 14.90
CA THR A 25 13.14 -3.16 16.04
C THR A 25 14.27 -2.13 16.05
N ASN A 26 14.11 -1.06 16.86
CA ASN A 26 15.20 -0.12 17.09
C ASN A 26 16.43 -0.83 17.66
N LYS A 27 16.25 -1.79 18.57
CA LYS A 27 17.32 -2.61 19.12
C LYS A 27 18.10 -3.40 18.05
N ASP A 28 17.42 -3.85 16.99
CA ASP A 28 18.11 -4.52 15.88
C ASP A 28 18.93 -3.53 15.06
N LEU A 29 18.47 -2.29 14.91
CA LEU A 29 19.20 -1.23 14.21
C LEU A 29 20.47 -0.83 14.98
N THR A 30 20.45 -0.76 16.30
CA THR A 30 21.65 -0.40 17.11
C THR A 30 22.80 -1.38 16.94
N LYS A 31 22.54 -2.60 16.41
CA LYS A 31 23.58 -3.59 16.10
C LYS A 31 24.35 -3.30 14.81
N ILE A 32 23.79 -2.48 13.93
CA ILE A 32 24.29 -2.25 12.56
C ILE A 32 24.54 -0.77 12.24
N VAL A 33 23.99 0.14 13.05
CA VAL A 33 24.15 1.59 12.90
C VAL A 33 24.50 2.19 14.26
N ASP A 34 25.41 3.16 14.27
CA ASP A 34 25.80 3.91 15.47
C ASP A 34 24.66 4.84 15.91
N THR A 35 23.76 4.33 16.75
CA THR A 35 22.58 5.02 17.26
C THR A 35 22.09 4.36 18.55
N THR A 36 21.08 4.96 19.20
CA THR A 36 20.38 4.38 20.35
C THR A 36 18.88 4.30 20.12
N GLU A 37 18.20 3.40 20.85
CA GLU A 37 16.73 3.25 20.75
C GLU A 37 16.02 4.56 21.14
N GLU A 38 16.51 5.22 22.19
CA GLU A 38 15.96 6.48 22.70
C GLU A 38 16.08 7.59 21.64
N TRP A 39 17.25 7.70 20.99
CA TRP A 39 17.48 8.69 19.95
C TRP A 39 16.52 8.51 18.76
N ILE A 40 16.30 7.26 18.34
CA ILE A 40 15.38 6.96 17.24
C ILE A 40 13.94 7.35 17.62
N VAL A 41 13.47 6.95 18.80
CA VAL A 41 12.12 7.24 19.27
C VAL A 41 11.92 8.75 19.46
N GLU A 42 12.86 9.45 20.07
CA GLU A 42 12.77 10.89 20.29
C GLU A 42 12.65 11.67 18.98
N ARG A 43 13.35 11.23 17.91
CA ARG A 43 13.39 11.91 16.63
C ARG A 43 12.26 11.52 15.69
N THR A 44 11.74 10.32 15.78
CA THR A 44 10.84 9.75 14.79
C THR A 44 9.52 9.21 15.35
N GLY A 45 9.47 8.90 16.64
CA GLY A 45 8.36 8.18 17.25
C GLY A 45 8.26 6.71 16.79
N ILE A 46 9.23 6.21 16.02
CA ILE A 46 9.19 4.87 15.43
C ILE A 46 9.86 3.87 16.37
N GLU A 47 9.17 2.83 16.78
CA GLU A 47 9.69 1.73 17.60
C GLU A 47 10.15 0.54 16.75
N GLU A 48 9.45 0.25 15.67
CA GLU A 48 9.76 -0.83 14.74
C GLU A 48 9.42 -0.46 13.29
N ARG A 49 9.99 -1.19 12.33
CA ARG A 49 9.64 -1.10 10.90
C ARG A 49 9.48 -2.48 10.30
N ARG A 50 8.79 -2.53 9.19
CA ARG A 50 8.59 -3.73 8.41
C ARG A 50 9.51 -3.71 7.19
N ILE A 51 10.21 -4.80 6.96
CA ILE A 51 11.14 -4.95 5.85
C ILE A 51 10.64 -6.03 4.92
N ALA A 52 10.42 -5.68 3.66
CA ALA A 52 9.98 -6.63 2.65
C ALA A 52 11.05 -7.71 2.40
N SER A 53 10.61 -8.95 2.25
CA SER A 53 11.40 -10.05 1.72
C SER A 53 11.38 -10.04 0.18
N ASP A 54 12.21 -10.86 -0.45
CA ASP A 54 12.31 -10.93 -1.92
C ASP A 54 10.97 -11.21 -2.63
N ASN A 55 10.04 -11.86 -1.93
CA ASN A 55 8.70 -12.19 -2.46
C ASN A 55 7.63 -11.13 -2.09
N GLU A 56 7.96 -10.12 -1.32
CA GLU A 56 7.05 -9.05 -0.89
C GLU A 56 7.38 -7.79 -1.68
N THR A 57 6.79 -7.67 -2.87
CA THR A 57 6.99 -6.54 -3.79
C THR A 57 5.89 -5.49 -3.62
N THR A 58 6.06 -4.32 -4.24
CA THR A 58 5.04 -3.27 -4.25
C THR A 58 3.71 -3.79 -4.80
N SER A 59 3.73 -4.55 -5.91
CA SER A 59 2.49 -5.09 -6.48
C SER A 59 1.88 -6.20 -5.64
N SER A 60 2.68 -7.07 -5.02
CA SER A 60 2.15 -8.15 -4.17
C SER A 60 1.48 -7.60 -2.91
N LEU A 61 2.13 -6.66 -2.22
CA LEU A 61 1.57 -5.98 -1.04
C LEU A 61 0.33 -5.14 -1.42
N GLY A 62 0.40 -4.42 -2.55
CA GLY A 62 -0.73 -3.66 -3.08
C GLY A 62 -1.93 -4.53 -3.43
N THR A 63 -1.70 -5.71 -4.02
CA THR A 63 -2.76 -6.69 -4.32
C THR A 63 -3.45 -7.18 -3.05
N GLU A 64 -2.68 -7.54 -2.02
CA GLU A 64 -3.27 -7.99 -0.75
C GLU A 64 -4.03 -6.86 -0.04
N ALA A 65 -3.50 -5.64 -0.03
CA ALA A 65 -4.21 -4.48 0.51
C ALA A 65 -5.52 -4.21 -0.25
N ALA A 66 -5.51 -4.31 -1.59
CA ALA A 66 -6.69 -4.12 -2.42
C ALA A 66 -7.76 -5.20 -2.17
N LYS A 67 -7.37 -6.47 -2.00
CA LYS A 67 -8.32 -7.54 -1.63
C LYS A 67 -9.02 -7.24 -0.31
N ILE A 68 -8.28 -6.79 0.69
CA ILE A 68 -8.84 -6.43 1.99
C ILE A 68 -9.80 -5.24 1.85
N ALA A 69 -9.43 -4.20 1.08
CA ALA A 69 -10.27 -3.04 0.82
C ALA A 69 -11.57 -3.41 0.09
N LEU A 70 -11.51 -4.30 -0.91
CA LEU A 70 -12.70 -4.80 -1.61
C LEU A 70 -13.62 -5.59 -0.67
N GLN A 71 -13.03 -6.42 0.20
CA GLN A 71 -13.79 -7.17 1.20
C GLN A 71 -14.46 -6.24 2.21
N ASP A 72 -13.76 -5.22 2.69
CA ASP A 72 -14.30 -4.20 3.61
C ASP A 72 -15.43 -3.41 2.97
N ALA A 73 -15.28 -3.04 1.70
CA ALA A 73 -16.30 -2.37 0.90
C ALA A 73 -17.48 -3.26 0.48
N GLN A 74 -17.39 -4.58 0.65
CA GLN A 74 -18.33 -5.58 0.13
C GLN A 74 -18.49 -5.50 -1.41
N LEU A 75 -17.40 -5.14 -2.11
CA LEU A 75 -17.35 -5.03 -3.56
C LEU A 75 -16.60 -6.23 -4.18
N LYS A 76 -16.89 -6.49 -5.45
CA LYS A 76 -16.19 -7.47 -6.27
C LYS A 76 -15.13 -6.78 -7.12
N ASN A 77 -14.16 -7.54 -7.61
CA ASN A 77 -13.17 -7.06 -8.57
C ASN A 77 -13.82 -6.49 -9.86
N THR A 78 -14.96 -7.04 -10.27
CA THR A 78 -15.76 -6.57 -11.43
C THR A 78 -16.42 -5.21 -11.22
N ASP A 79 -16.43 -4.68 -10.02
CA ASP A 79 -17.02 -3.37 -9.70
C ASP A 79 -15.97 -2.24 -9.80
N ILE A 80 -14.74 -2.57 -10.18
CA ILE A 80 -13.60 -1.62 -10.23
C ILE A 80 -13.37 -1.16 -11.67
N ASP A 81 -13.51 0.12 -11.91
CA ASP A 81 -13.30 0.77 -13.21
C ASP A 81 -11.91 1.40 -13.36
N LEU A 82 -11.24 1.72 -12.24
CA LEU A 82 -9.97 2.43 -12.26
C LEU A 82 -9.07 2.03 -11.08
N ILE A 83 -7.80 1.81 -11.37
CA ILE A 83 -6.75 1.61 -10.37
C ILE A 83 -5.74 2.75 -10.47
N ILE A 84 -5.49 3.43 -9.35
CA ILE A 84 -4.43 4.43 -9.22
C ILE A 84 -3.43 3.92 -8.20
N LEU A 85 -2.19 3.69 -8.64
CA LEU A 85 -1.08 3.29 -7.78
C LEU A 85 -0.06 4.41 -7.69
N ALA A 86 0.16 4.93 -6.48
CA ALA A 86 1.22 5.88 -6.18
C ALA A 86 2.37 5.16 -5.49
N THR A 87 3.54 5.11 -6.13
CA THR A 87 4.74 4.49 -5.57
C THR A 87 6.00 5.17 -6.09
N ALA A 88 7.04 5.27 -5.25
CA ALA A 88 8.39 5.64 -5.65
C ALA A 88 9.28 4.41 -5.92
N THR A 89 8.79 3.21 -5.60
CA THR A 89 9.52 1.94 -5.72
C THR A 89 8.68 0.90 -6.47
N PRO A 90 8.43 1.09 -7.78
CA PRO A 90 7.70 0.10 -8.57
C PRO A 90 8.53 -1.21 -8.67
N ASP A 91 7.87 -2.33 -8.90
CA ASP A 91 8.55 -3.63 -9.08
C ASP A 91 9.45 -3.62 -10.31
N ASN A 92 8.95 -3.01 -11.39
CA ASN A 92 9.66 -2.84 -12.65
C ASN A 92 9.32 -1.48 -13.26
N THR A 93 10.17 -1.02 -14.16
CA THR A 93 9.87 0.17 -14.98
C THR A 93 8.71 -0.14 -15.93
N PHE A 94 8.65 -1.39 -16.45
CA PHE A 94 7.61 -1.88 -17.34
C PHE A 94 7.47 -3.41 -17.20
N PRO A 95 6.25 -3.98 -17.17
CA PRO A 95 4.95 -3.26 -17.10
C PRO A 95 4.77 -2.48 -15.79
N ALA A 96 3.86 -1.48 -15.78
CA ALA A 96 3.55 -0.71 -14.59
C ALA A 96 2.99 -1.61 -13.48
N SER A 97 3.41 -1.39 -12.22
CA SER A 97 2.95 -2.23 -11.09
C SER A 97 1.42 -2.20 -10.91
N ALA A 98 0.73 -1.13 -11.34
CA ALA A 98 -0.73 -1.07 -11.34
C ALA A 98 -1.38 -2.13 -12.25
N THR A 99 -0.78 -2.43 -13.42
CA THR A 99 -1.29 -3.48 -14.32
C THR A 99 -1.03 -4.88 -13.77
N VAL A 100 0.05 -5.06 -13.00
CA VAL A 100 0.32 -6.31 -12.27
C VAL A 100 -0.75 -6.54 -11.20
N ILE A 101 -1.11 -5.50 -10.45
CA ILE A 101 -2.20 -5.55 -9.46
C ILE A 101 -3.53 -5.85 -10.13
N GLN A 102 -3.86 -5.18 -11.25
CA GLN A 102 -5.06 -5.43 -12.03
C GLN A 102 -5.18 -6.91 -12.41
N SER A 103 -4.14 -7.46 -13.03
CA SER A 103 -4.08 -8.87 -13.42
C SER A 103 -4.22 -9.81 -12.21
N SER A 104 -3.53 -9.50 -11.10
CA SER A 104 -3.56 -10.32 -9.88
C SER A 104 -4.91 -10.32 -9.17
N LEU A 105 -5.70 -9.26 -9.36
CA LEU A 105 -7.09 -9.16 -8.87
C LEU A 105 -8.10 -9.78 -9.83
N GLY A 106 -7.70 -10.16 -11.05
CA GLY A 106 -8.60 -10.66 -12.08
C GLY A 106 -9.57 -9.58 -12.60
N ILE A 107 -9.13 -8.34 -12.70
CA ILE A 107 -9.89 -7.22 -13.26
C ILE A 107 -9.60 -7.17 -14.76
N GLU A 108 -10.63 -7.26 -15.60
CA GLU A 108 -10.56 -7.20 -17.07
C GLU A 108 -10.59 -5.76 -17.59
#